data_a3fa18d050be923b5ace14496cf324d3
#
_entry.id   a3fa18d050be923b5ace14496cf324d3
#
_cell.length_a   1.000
_cell.length_b   1.000
_cell.length_c   1.000
_cell.angle_alpha   90.00
_cell.angle_beta   90.00
_cell.angle_gamma   90.00
#
_symmetry.space_group_name_H-M   'P 1'
#
loop_
_entity.id
_entity.type
_entity.pdbx_description
1 polymer ?
#
loop_
_entity_poly.entity_id
_entity_poly.type
_entity_poly.pdbx_seq_one_letter_code
_entity_poly.pdbx_strand_id
1 'polypeptide(L)'
;MSKKANYSYVGISFIILLFGIIFIPKIVDRITNKDVNRTYESRSGSILKNPSEVDKKDQALEYLVINGKRKKVPEFRFTDQNGNTITNKDYLGKVYVVEFFFTTCPTICPRMNRNLVEVQNTFKNEDNFGVASFSIMPETDTPEKLKEYAENYGITNPNWHLMTG
;
A
#
# COMPACT_ATOMS: atom_id res chain seq x y z
N MET A 1 32.25 -15.70 -63.14
CA MET A 1 31.15 -16.03 -62.17
C MET A 1 31.03 -14.90 -61.16
N SER A 2 30.07 -14.04 -61.37
CA SER A 2 29.84 -12.85 -60.47
C SER A 2 29.05 -13.29 -59.26
N LYS A 3 29.63 -13.20 -58.06
CA LYS A 3 28.93 -13.44 -56.79
C LYS A 3 28.00 -12.26 -56.54
N LYS A 4 26.69 -12.46 -56.71
CA LYS A 4 25.67 -11.49 -56.26
C LYS A 4 25.75 -11.37 -54.74
N ALA A 5 26.26 -10.27 -54.21
CA ALA A 5 26.24 -9.99 -52.80
C ALA A 5 24.79 -9.85 -52.34
N ASN A 6 24.35 -10.67 -51.39
CA ASN A 6 23.01 -10.61 -50.83
C ASN A 6 22.90 -9.41 -49.88
N TYR A 7 22.42 -8.26 -50.36
CA TYR A 7 22.19 -7.05 -49.59
C TYR A 7 21.03 -7.16 -48.57
N SER A 8 20.36 -8.31 -48.54
CA SER A 8 19.23 -8.54 -47.62
C SER A 8 19.63 -8.42 -46.14
N TYR A 9 20.85 -8.87 -45.79
CA TYR A 9 21.35 -8.74 -44.40
C TYR A 9 21.65 -7.29 -43.99
N VAL A 10 22.06 -6.45 -44.89
CA VAL A 10 22.36 -5.03 -44.64
C VAL A 10 21.10 -4.30 -44.31
N GLY A 11 19.97 -4.55 -45.01
CA GLY A 11 18.67 -3.96 -44.71
C GLY A 11 18.12 -4.38 -43.37
N ILE A 12 18.21 -5.67 -43.03
CA ILE A 12 17.75 -6.19 -41.72
C ILE A 12 18.57 -5.60 -40.57
N SER A 13 19.91 -5.54 -40.73
CA SER A 13 20.81 -4.98 -39.75
C SER A 13 20.53 -3.50 -39.49
N PHE A 14 20.18 -2.73 -40.52
CA PHE A 14 19.85 -1.32 -40.43
C PHE A 14 18.50 -1.08 -39.71
N ILE A 15 17.53 -1.95 -39.97
CA ILE A 15 16.23 -1.90 -39.29
C ILE A 15 16.39 -2.20 -37.79
N ILE A 16 17.17 -3.23 -37.41
CA ILE A 16 17.44 -3.58 -36.03
C ILE A 16 18.15 -2.42 -35.30
N LEU A 17 19.09 -1.78 -35.98
CA LEU A 17 19.85 -0.66 -35.42
C LEU A 17 18.96 0.57 -35.19
N LEU A 18 18.05 0.90 -36.10
CA LEU A 18 17.06 1.96 -35.94
C LEU A 18 16.08 1.66 -34.81
N PHE A 19 15.58 0.42 -34.72
CA PHE A 19 14.74 -0.01 -33.61
C PHE A 19 15.48 0.10 -32.27
N GLY A 20 16.75 -0.31 -32.23
CA GLY A 20 17.58 -0.18 -31.02
C GLY A 20 17.72 1.27 -30.55
N ILE A 21 18.07 2.18 -31.47
CA ILE A 21 18.24 3.61 -31.13
C ILE A 21 16.95 4.27 -30.62
N ILE A 22 15.79 3.84 -31.13
CA ILE A 22 14.49 4.45 -30.74
C ILE A 22 13.91 3.79 -29.50
N PHE A 23 14.06 2.47 -29.34
CA PHE A 23 13.41 1.72 -28.27
C PHE A 23 14.23 1.57 -26.99
N ILE A 24 15.58 1.46 -27.12
CA ILE A 24 16.44 1.32 -25.93
C ILE A 24 16.33 2.51 -25.00
N PRO A 25 16.38 3.78 -25.42
CA PRO A 25 16.20 4.92 -24.51
C PRO A 25 14.84 4.90 -23.83
N LYS A 26 13.76 4.55 -24.57
CA LYS A 26 12.41 4.46 -24.00
C LYS A 26 12.25 3.34 -22.97
N ILE A 27 12.94 2.21 -23.18
CA ILE A 27 12.94 1.08 -22.24
C ILE A 27 13.79 1.41 -21.02
N VAL A 28 14.96 2.02 -21.21
CA VAL A 28 15.84 2.47 -20.13
C VAL A 28 15.14 3.53 -19.30
N ASP A 29 14.50 4.53 -19.92
CA ASP A 29 13.67 5.53 -19.23
C ASP A 29 12.54 4.87 -18.40
N ARG A 30 11.91 3.84 -18.93
CA ARG A 30 10.86 3.08 -18.24
C ARG A 30 11.37 2.24 -17.07
N ILE A 31 12.62 1.79 -17.12
CA ILE A 31 13.26 0.99 -16.07
C ILE A 31 13.91 1.88 -15.02
N THR A 32 14.51 3.00 -15.43
CA THR A 32 15.23 3.91 -14.53
C THR A 32 14.30 4.93 -13.87
N ASN A 33 13.28 5.41 -14.62
CA ASN A 33 12.21 6.25 -14.09
C ASN A 33 11.05 5.37 -13.63
N LYS A 34 11.30 4.46 -12.69
CA LYS A 34 10.27 3.76 -11.91
C LYS A 34 9.62 4.66 -10.86
N ASP A 35 9.49 5.92 -11.14
CA ASP A 35 8.41 6.72 -10.59
C ASP A 35 7.15 6.33 -11.36
N VAL A 36 6.53 5.27 -10.89
CA VAL A 36 5.17 4.95 -11.26
C VAL A 36 4.29 6.00 -10.60
N ASN A 37 4.31 7.21 -11.16
CA ASN A 37 3.23 8.16 -11.03
C ASN A 37 2.03 7.55 -11.75
N ARG A 38 1.44 6.51 -11.15
CA ARG A 38 0.06 6.16 -11.40
C ARG A 38 -0.75 7.28 -10.77
N THR A 39 -1.07 8.27 -11.58
CA THR A 39 -2.19 9.14 -11.33
C THR A 39 -3.41 8.23 -11.19
N TYR A 40 -3.73 7.85 -9.96
CA TYR A 40 -5.03 7.30 -9.65
C TYR A 40 -5.98 8.48 -9.78
N GLU A 41 -6.58 8.65 -10.95
CA GLU A 41 -7.81 9.40 -11.06
C GLU A 41 -8.85 8.68 -10.19
N SER A 42 -8.86 9.06 -8.92
CA SER A 42 -9.95 8.73 -8.03
C SER A 42 -11.21 9.35 -8.62
N ARG A 43 -12.18 8.53 -8.93
CA ARG A 43 -13.53 8.92 -9.35
C ARG A 43 -14.30 9.73 -8.29
N SER A 44 -13.65 10.09 -7.21
CA SER A 44 -14.13 11.01 -6.19
C SER A 44 -13.18 12.22 -6.18
N GLY A 45 -13.69 13.37 -6.60
CA GLY A 45 -12.97 14.58 -7.00
C GLY A 45 -12.09 15.25 -5.92
N SER A 46 -11.17 14.52 -5.33
CA SER A 46 -10.07 15.07 -4.55
C SER A 46 -8.76 14.72 -5.25
N ILE A 47 -8.16 15.72 -5.87
CA ILE A 47 -6.82 15.68 -6.46
C ILE A 47 -5.83 15.48 -5.31
N LEU A 48 -5.28 14.27 -5.17
CA LEU A 48 -4.11 14.06 -4.33
C LEU A 48 -2.91 14.73 -5.03
N LYS A 49 -2.54 15.91 -4.57
CA LYS A 49 -1.32 16.59 -4.96
C LYS A 49 -0.12 15.72 -4.62
N ASN A 50 0.93 15.80 -5.44
CA ASN A 50 2.20 15.09 -5.22
C ASN A 50 2.69 15.25 -3.77
N PRO A 51 3.26 14.20 -3.14
CA PRO A 51 3.76 14.28 -1.76
C PRO A 51 4.83 15.34 -1.52
N SER A 52 5.51 15.82 -2.57
CA SER A 52 6.50 16.90 -2.51
C SER A 52 5.90 18.30 -2.41
N GLU A 53 4.60 18.47 -2.64
CA GLU A 53 3.86 19.74 -2.56
C GLU A 53 2.81 19.73 -1.45
N VAL A 54 2.96 18.89 -0.44
CA VAL A 54 2.15 19.02 0.78
C VAL A 54 2.66 20.28 1.47
N ASP A 55 1.98 21.39 1.17
CA ASP A 55 2.11 22.63 1.93
C ASP A 55 1.98 22.26 3.42
N LYS A 56 2.98 22.60 4.22
CA LYS A 56 3.00 22.44 5.68
C LYS A 56 1.98 23.36 6.38
N LYS A 57 0.89 23.64 5.72
CA LYS A 57 -0.22 24.37 6.29
C LYS A 57 -1.07 23.35 7.02
N ASP A 58 -1.09 23.46 8.35
CA ASP A 58 -1.88 22.69 9.32
C ASP A 58 -3.20 22.15 8.75
N GLN A 59 -3.14 21.03 8.02
CA GLN A 59 -4.36 20.31 7.64
C GLN A 59 -4.76 19.49 8.86
N ALA A 60 -5.50 20.14 9.76
CA ALA A 60 -6.21 19.43 10.81
C ALA A 60 -7.03 18.29 10.19
N LEU A 61 -6.96 17.10 10.78
CA LEU A 61 -7.76 15.97 10.35
C LEU A 61 -9.23 16.38 10.30
N GLU A 62 -9.87 16.20 9.14
CA GLU A 62 -11.27 16.53 8.98
C GLU A 62 -12.15 15.44 9.61
N TYR A 63 -13.20 15.87 10.29
CA TYR A 63 -14.19 14.95 10.84
C TYR A 63 -15.11 14.45 9.74
N LEU A 64 -15.41 13.15 9.75
CA LEU A 64 -16.49 12.61 8.93
C LEU A 64 -17.83 13.19 9.42
N VAL A 65 -18.47 14.01 8.59
CA VAL A 65 -19.76 14.63 8.87
C VAL A 65 -20.82 14.01 7.98
N ILE A 66 -21.86 13.41 8.58
CA ILE A 66 -23.02 12.86 7.86
C ILE A 66 -24.27 13.55 8.42
N ASN A 67 -25.07 14.13 7.54
CA ASN A 67 -26.28 14.91 7.90
C ASN A 67 -26.00 15.99 8.96
N GLY A 68 -24.89 16.73 8.79
CA GLY A 68 -24.51 17.83 9.68
C GLY A 68 -24.00 17.40 11.07
N LYS A 69 -23.88 16.09 11.34
CA LYS A 69 -23.38 15.56 12.61
C LYS A 69 -22.04 14.85 12.43
N ARG A 70 -21.09 15.12 13.33
CA ARG A 70 -19.82 14.38 13.37
C ARG A 70 -20.10 12.91 13.69
N LYS A 71 -19.58 12.03 12.85
CA LYS A 71 -19.65 10.58 13.08
C LYS A 71 -18.54 10.18 14.05
N LYS A 72 -18.92 9.38 15.03
CA LYS A 72 -17.98 8.66 15.89
C LYS A 72 -17.78 7.25 15.32
N VAL A 73 -16.61 6.69 15.57
CA VAL A 73 -16.36 5.27 15.30
C VAL A 73 -17.34 4.45 16.14
N PRO A 74 -18.09 3.51 15.53
CA PRO A 74 -18.98 2.63 16.29
C PRO A 74 -18.18 1.81 17.33
N GLU A 75 -18.85 1.38 18.38
CA GLU A 75 -18.24 0.43 19.31
C GLU A 75 -17.99 -0.89 18.60
N PHE A 76 -16.82 -1.47 18.81
CA PHE A 76 -16.42 -2.75 18.28
C PHE A 76 -15.75 -3.61 19.35
N ARG A 77 -15.76 -4.91 19.14
CA ARG A 77 -15.07 -5.91 19.96
C ARG A 77 -14.62 -7.04 19.05
N PHE A 78 -13.31 -7.26 18.99
CA PHE A 78 -12.68 -8.29 18.17
C PHE A 78 -11.58 -8.99 18.95
N THR A 79 -11.12 -10.14 18.46
CA THR A 79 -9.97 -10.86 19.02
C THR A 79 -8.75 -10.56 18.17
N ASP A 80 -7.62 -10.20 18.79
CA ASP A 80 -6.37 -9.91 18.09
C ASP A 80 -5.53 -11.18 17.83
N GLN A 81 -4.40 -11.01 17.14
CA GLN A 81 -3.43 -12.07 16.84
C GLN A 81 -2.81 -12.73 18.08
N ASN A 82 -2.97 -12.16 19.25
CA ASN A 82 -2.48 -12.70 20.53
C ASN A 82 -3.59 -13.31 21.39
N GLY A 83 -4.83 -13.35 20.85
CA GLY A 83 -6.01 -13.84 21.57
C GLY A 83 -6.61 -12.82 22.55
N ASN A 84 -6.17 -11.58 22.54
CA ASN A 84 -6.71 -10.54 23.40
C ASN A 84 -7.98 -9.93 22.80
N THR A 85 -8.92 -9.54 23.67
CA THR A 85 -10.08 -8.77 23.24
C THR A 85 -9.69 -7.30 23.04
N ILE A 86 -9.84 -6.78 21.82
CA ILE A 86 -9.58 -5.41 21.45
C ILE A 86 -10.90 -4.69 21.19
N THR A 87 -10.97 -3.46 21.66
CA THR A 87 -12.13 -2.57 21.54
C THR A 87 -11.66 -1.18 21.08
N ASN A 88 -12.59 -0.32 20.72
CA ASN A 88 -12.27 1.08 20.45
C ASN A 88 -11.65 1.83 21.63
N LYS A 89 -11.74 1.31 22.87
CA LYS A 89 -11.09 1.90 24.04
C LYS A 89 -9.56 1.76 24.00
N ASP A 90 -9.05 0.72 23.37
CA ASP A 90 -7.62 0.46 23.25
C ASP A 90 -6.90 1.47 22.34
N TYR A 91 -7.69 2.20 21.54
CA TYR A 91 -7.21 3.26 20.66
C TYR A 91 -7.51 4.68 21.17
N LEU A 92 -8.05 4.82 22.38
CA LEU A 92 -8.31 6.15 22.94
C LEU A 92 -7.00 6.93 23.17
N GLY A 93 -6.97 8.16 22.68
CA GLY A 93 -5.79 9.02 22.78
C GLY A 93 -4.68 8.70 21.77
N LYS A 94 -4.93 7.76 20.85
CA LYS A 94 -3.98 7.39 19.80
C LYS A 94 -4.44 7.89 18.43
N VAL A 95 -3.48 8.19 17.58
CA VAL A 95 -3.68 8.32 16.13
C VAL A 95 -3.46 6.93 15.53
N TYR A 96 -4.43 6.41 14.81
CA TYR A 96 -4.30 5.08 14.25
C TYR A 96 -4.82 4.98 12.82
N VAL A 97 -4.18 4.09 12.06
CA VAL A 97 -4.62 3.74 10.71
C VAL A 97 -5.59 2.57 10.81
N VAL A 98 -6.67 2.63 10.04
CA VAL A 98 -7.62 1.52 9.89
C VAL A 98 -7.42 0.89 8.53
N GLU A 99 -7.32 -0.44 8.49
CA GLU A 99 -7.32 -1.21 7.26
C GLU A 99 -8.29 -2.39 7.34
N PHE A 100 -8.74 -2.84 6.17
CA PHE A 100 -9.49 -4.08 6.01
C PHE A 100 -8.67 -5.02 5.13
N PHE A 101 -8.48 -6.26 5.56
CA PHE A 101 -7.60 -7.22 4.89
C PHE A 101 -8.12 -8.65 5.05
N PHE A 102 -7.42 -9.61 4.45
CA PHE A 102 -7.52 -11.03 4.74
C PHE A 102 -6.18 -11.72 4.43
N THR A 103 -5.84 -12.76 5.19
CA THR A 103 -4.49 -13.36 5.13
C THR A 103 -4.16 -14.01 3.80
N THR A 104 -5.17 -14.52 3.10
CA THR A 104 -5.01 -15.20 1.80
C THR A 104 -5.11 -14.27 0.58
N CYS A 105 -5.13 -12.95 0.79
CA CYS A 105 -5.18 -11.97 -0.30
C CYS A 105 -3.90 -12.01 -1.16
N PRO A 106 -4.00 -12.31 -2.47
CA PRO A 106 -2.78 -12.53 -3.28
C PRO A 106 -2.19 -11.24 -3.86
N THR A 107 -2.85 -10.09 -3.77
CA THR A 107 -2.49 -8.90 -4.57
C THR A 107 -2.31 -7.63 -3.75
N ILE A 108 -3.41 -7.04 -3.27
CA ILE A 108 -3.38 -5.69 -2.69
C ILE A 108 -2.89 -5.69 -1.23
N CYS A 109 -3.33 -6.66 -0.40
CA CYS A 109 -2.98 -6.69 1.01
C CYS A 109 -1.48 -6.83 1.25
N PRO A 110 -0.71 -7.67 0.51
CA PRO A 110 0.74 -7.73 0.66
C PRO A 110 1.43 -6.39 0.41
N ARG A 111 0.93 -5.61 -0.54
CA ARG A 111 1.48 -4.28 -0.84
C ARG A 111 1.10 -3.27 0.24
N MET A 112 -0.15 -3.30 0.69
CA MET A 112 -0.67 -2.43 1.73
C MET A 112 0.10 -2.64 3.05
N ASN A 113 0.27 -3.91 3.47
CA ASN A 113 0.99 -4.22 4.69
C ASN A 113 2.47 -3.83 4.65
N ARG A 114 3.17 -4.02 3.52
CA ARG A 114 4.55 -3.51 3.40
C ARG A 114 4.64 -2.01 3.62
N ASN A 115 3.71 -1.24 3.04
CA ASN A 115 3.66 0.20 3.25
C ASN A 115 3.34 0.57 4.71
N LEU A 116 2.44 -0.17 5.36
CA LEU A 116 2.12 0.04 6.78
C LEU A 116 3.28 -0.31 7.71
N VAL A 117 4.11 -1.30 7.37
CA VAL A 117 5.34 -1.60 8.09
C VAL A 117 6.35 -0.44 7.97
N GLU A 118 6.44 0.21 6.82
CA GLU A 118 7.26 1.42 6.68
C GLU A 118 6.73 2.56 7.57
N VAL A 119 5.41 2.73 7.63
CA VAL A 119 4.77 3.69 8.54
C VAL A 119 5.05 3.31 10.00
N GLN A 120 4.88 2.04 10.39
CA GLN A 120 5.24 1.54 11.71
C GLN A 120 6.69 1.91 12.10
N ASN A 121 7.63 1.69 11.18
CA ASN A 121 9.04 1.98 11.42
C ASN A 121 9.32 3.48 11.57
N THR A 122 8.56 4.31 10.87
CA THR A 122 8.65 5.77 10.98
C THR A 122 8.18 6.25 12.35
N PHE A 123 7.11 5.65 12.89
CA PHE A 123 6.49 6.01 14.16
C PHE A 123 6.84 5.05 15.31
N LYS A 124 7.93 4.28 15.19
CA LYS A 124 8.31 3.25 16.18
C LYS A 124 8.54 3.76 17.61
N ASN A 125 8.86 5.04 17.77
CA ASN A 125 9.13 5.67 19.07
C ASN A 125 7.89 6.45 19.60
N GLU A 126 6.74 6.36 18.90
CA GLU A 126 5.53 7.08 19.26
C GLU A 126 4.52 6.11 19.88
N ASP A 127 4.35 6.19 21.20
CA ASP A 127 3.42 5.34 21.96
C ASP A 127 1.95 5.59 21.61
N ASN A 128 1.66 6.77 21.05
CA ASN A 128 0.33 7.19 20.63
C ASN A 128 -0.02 6.87 19.18
N PHE A 129 0.84 6.10 18.48
CA PHE A 129 0.57 5.61 17.13
C PHE A 129 0.12 4.15 17.15
N GLY A 130 -0.84 3.77 16.32
CA GLY A 130 -1.32 2.40 16.20
C GLY A 130 -1.89 2.05 14.83
N VAL A 131 -2.21 0.79 14.63
CA VAL A 131 -2.90 0.27 13.44
C VAL A 131 -3.99 -0.70 13.87
N ALA A 132 -5.18 -0.53 13.31
CA ALA A 132 -6.33 -1.40 13.51
C ALA A 132 -6.64 -2.13 12.18
N SER A 133 -6.20 -3.37 12.08
CA SER A 133 -6.39 -4.22 10.90
C SER A 133 -7.54 -5.17 11.14
N PHE A 134 -8.65 -5.02 10.39
CA PHE A 134 -9.84 -5.85 10.50
C PHE A 134 -9.85 -6.91 9.40
N SER A 135 -9.86 -8.20 9.78
CA SER A 135 -10.11 -9.26 8.81
C SER A 135 -11.55 -9.22 8.32
N ILE A 136 -11.73 -9.38 7.01
CA ILE A 136 -13.04 -9.55 6.37
C ILE A 136 -13.38 -11.01 6.11
N MET A 137 -12.52 -11.94 6.57
CA MET A 137 -12.72 -13.40 6.43
C MET A 137 -12.50 -14.12 7.77
N PRO A 138 -13.31 -13.83 8.81
CA PRO A 138 -13.08 -14.34 10.15
C PRO A 138 -13.10 -15.88 10.23
N GLU A 139 -13.79 -16.56 9.33
CA GLU A 139 -13.84 -18.03 9.30
C GLU A 139 -12.48 -18.65 8.95
N THR A 140 -11.63 -17.95 8.24
CA THR A 140 -10.31 -18.42 7.82
C THR A 140 -9.17 -17.76 8.57
N ASP A 141 -9.34 -16.52 8.98
CA ASP A 141 -8.32 -15.71 9.64
C ASP A 141 -8.43 -15.86 11.16
N THR A 142 -8.04 -17.04 11.66
CA THR A 142 -7.99 -17.31 13.12
C THR A 142 -6.86 -16.49 13.77
N PRO A 143 -6.89 -16.29 15.12
CA PRO A 143 -5.81 -15.59 15.82
C PRO A 143 -4.41 -16.16 15.53
N GLU A 144 -4.29 -17.49 15.40
CA GLU A 144 -3.03 -18.16 15.09
C GLU A 144 -2.53 -17.79 13.70
N LYS A 145 -3.41 -17.78 12.70
CA LYS A 145 -3.06 -17.34 11.33
C LYS A 145 -2.72 -15.86 11.26
N LEU A 146 -3.43 -15.03 12.02
CA LEU A 146 -3.12 -13.60 12.14
C LEU A 146 -1.76 -13.38 12.78
N LYS A 147 -1.38 -14.22 13.77
CA LYS A 147 -0.06 -14.18 14.39
C LYS A 147 1.05 -14.54 13.41
N GLU A 148 0.90 -15.64 12.69
CA GLU A 148 1.82 -16.04 11.62
C GLU A 148 1.95 -14.94 10.55
N TYR A 149 0.84 -14.35 10.17
CA TYR A 149 0.81 -13.23 9.22
C TYR A 149 1.58 -12.01 9.74
N ALA A 150 1.38 -11.64 11.01
CA ALA A 150 2.11 -10.54 11.65
C ALA A 150 3.62 -10.78 11.64
N GLU A 151 4.05 -12.00 11.99
CA GLU A 151 5.46 -12.41 11.98
C GLU A 151 6.06 -12.32 10.57
N ASN A 152 5.35 -12.82 9.56
CA ASN A 152 5.79 -12.81 8.16
C ASN A 152 5.97 -11.40 7.58
N TYR A 153 5.21 -10.42 8.06
CA TYR A 153 5.33 -9.02 7.64
C TYR A 153 6.22 -8.17 8.54
N GLY A 154 6.71 -8.69 9.68
CA GLY A 154 7.50 -7.93 10.63
C GLY A 154 6.70 -6.86 11.37
N ILE A 155 5.45 -7.18 11.70
CA ILE A 155 4.57 -6.33 12.51
C ILE A 155 4.99 -6.46 13.97
N THR A 156 5.58 -5.41 14.52
CA THR A 156 6.16 -5.40 15.88
C THR A 156 5.62 -4.30 16.77
N ASN A 157 4.84 -3.35 16.23
CA ASN A 157 4.25 -2.29 17.04
C ASN A 157 3.20 -2.87 18.00
N PRO A 158 3.30 -2.66 19.32
CA PRO A 158 2.36 -3.20 20.31
C PRO A 158 0.93 -2.66 20.15
N ASN A 159 0.74 -1.53 19.47
CA ASN A 159 -0.55 -0.93 19.17
C ASN A 159 -1.06 -1.32 17.76
N TRP A 160 -0.42 -2.29 17.10
CA TRP A 160 -0.92 -2.84 15.84
C TRP A 160 -1.63 -4.16 16.10
N HIS A 161 -2.94 -4.13 16.02
CA HIS A 161 -3.78 -5.31 16.24
C HIS A 161 -4.39 -5.77 14.91
N LEU A 162 -4.09 -7.03 14.55
CA LEU A 162 -4.78 -7.73 13.47
C LEU A 162 -5.95 -8.47 14.12
N MET A 163 -7.16 -8.12 13.75
CA MET A 163 -8.37 -8.48 14.47
C MET A 163 -9.30 -9.35 13.64
N THR A 164 -9.92 -10.33 14.30
CA THR A 164 -10.91 -11.25 13.74
C THR A 164 -12.08 -11.42 14.71
N GLY A 165 -13.27 -11.84 14.18
CA GLY A 165 -14.46 -12.12 14.99
C GLY A 165 -15.72 -11.43 14.55
#